data_d8b1ab008931c22e1a85a8b49e7cc9a4
#
_entry.id   d8b1ab008931c22e1a85a8b49e7cc9a4
#
_cell.length_a   1.000
_cell.length_b   1.000
_cell.length_c   1.000
_cell.angle_alpha   90.00
_cell.angle_beta   90.00
_cell.angle_gamma   90.00
#
_symmetry.space_group_name_H-M   'P 1'
#
loop_
_entity.id
_entity.type
_entity.pdbx_description
1 polymer ?
#
loop_
_entity_poly.entity_id
_entity_poly.type
_entity_poly.pdbx_seq_one_letter_code
_entity_poly.pdbx_strand_id
1 'polypeptide(L)'
;MEAKHDVLILGSGLAGLRTAVEAARVSNDTLDVAIISRVQLMRSHSVCAEGGTAAVMRPEEGDSLELHAWDTVRGSDFLADQDVVWRFVAESPKEIIQLDHWGIPWSRRPDGRINQRPFGGHSFDRATFAEDKTGFFEMHTLYDTLQKYARVTRYDECYVTSIVIENGVFKGLSAWDLASGKFIFLRGKALVIAAGGACRMYGFTTYSLTATGDGMAMAYRAGMPLKDMEFVQFHPTGLIPSGILITEGARGEGGYLKNNKDERFMERYAPSKMETAPRDIVSRAEMTEIIEGRGFEGPEGLDYVHIDLRHLGADKINERLPLIREVAIKFAFIDPIEQPIPVRPAAHYCMGGIHTDIDGATLVEGVWAAGEVACVGLHGANRLGSNSTAECLVWGKITGEKAARYAMNGKKLPDIPTQKFHDEEKRVFETTGNGDGSESVFAIRTELQRTMDHNVGVFRTGPDMKQALDKIKELRNRMRHVKVVDNSRIYNTNLIAVLETTNLIDLAETIVVGGIARTESRGAHSRTDFPTRDDASWLKHTMAHYNPAGEPRLDYTPVNITMWKPVERKY
;
A
#
# COMPACT_ATOMS: atom_id res chain seq x y z
N MET A 1 -10.63 13.98 26.43
CA MET A 1 -11.94 14.35 25.82
C MET A 1 -12.54 13.10 25.17
N GLU A 2 -13.88 13.00 25.11
CA GLU A 2 -14.58 11.87 24.48
C GLU A 2 -15.44 12.36 23.32
N ALA A 3 -15.44 11.60 22.21
CA ALA A 3 -16.40 11.73 21.11
C ALA A 3 -17.02 10.36 20.79
N LYS A 4 -18.26 10.37 20.28
CA LYS A 4 -19.09 9.17 20.08
C LYS A 4 -19.57 9.11 18.65
N HIS A 5 -19.38 7.96 18.01
CA HIS A 5 -19.82 7.70 16.66
C HIS A 5 -20.34 6.27 16.52
N ASP A 6 -21.11 5.99 15.50
CA ASP A 6 -21.55 4.63 15.21
C ASP A 6 -20.45 3.83 14.50
N VAL A 7 -19.81 4.44 13.50
CA VAL A 7 -18.74 3.85 12.70
C VAL A 7 -17.53 4.78 12.68
N LEU A 8 -16.36 4.23 13.01
CA LEU A 8 -15.08 4.92 12.88
C LEU A 8 -14.32 4.37 11.67
N ILE A 9 -13.71 5.27 10.87
CA ILE A 9 -12.92 4.92 9.71
C ILE A 9 -11.53 5.54 9.87
N LEU A 10 -10.50 4.72 9.98
CA LEU A 10 -9.13 5.16 10.16
C LEU A 10 -8.41 5.18 8.80
N GLY A 11 -8.20 6.37 8.27
CA GLY A 11 -7.57 6.63 6.99
C GLY A 11 -8.53 7.23 5.97
N SER A 12 -8.02 8.16 5.15
CA SER A 12 -8.79 8.94 4.18
C SER A 12 -8.39 8.71 2.72
N GLY A 13 -7.68 7.61 2.44
CA GLY A 13 -7.40 7.18 1.07
C GLY A 13 -8.65 6.67 0.35
N LEU A 14 -8.49 6.15 -0.87
CA LEU A 14 -9.60 5.61 -1.67
C LEU A 14 -10.47 4.64 -0.88
N ALA A 15 -9.87 3.69 -0.15
CA ALA A 15 -10.61 2.73 0.65
C ALA A 15 -11.41 3.40 1.77
N GLY A 16 -10.81 4.34 2.50
CA GLY A 16 -11.48 5.05 3.60
C GLY A 16 -12.63 5.94 3.14
N LEU A 17 -12.42 6.74 2.09
CA LEU A 17 -13.48 7.58 1.51
C LEU A 17 -14.62 6.72 0.94
N ARG A 18 -14.28 5.63 0.22
CA ARG A 18 -15.28 4.72 -0.32
C ARG A 18 -16.08 4.04 0.79
N THR A 19 -15.41 3.65 1.89
CA THR A 19 -16.05 3.11 3.10
C THR A 19 -17.03 4.11 3.71
N ALA A 20 -16.61 5.38 3.88
CA ALA A 20 -17.45 6.41 4.48
C ALA A 20 -18.71 6.70 3.65
N VAL A 21 -18.55 6.84 2.33
CA VAL A 21 -19.67 7.01 1.40
C VAL A 21 -20.65 5.84 1.48
N GLU A 22 -20.13 4.58 1.51
CA GLU A 22 -21.00 3.41 1.56
C GLU A 22 -21.72 3.26 2.90
N ALA A 23 -21.03 3.50 4.01
CA ALA A 23 -21.63 3.43 5.34
C ALA A 23 -22.77 4.45 5.49
N ALA A 24 -22.57 5.69 5.04
CA ALA A 24 -23.59 6.71 5.03
C ALA A 24 -24.76 6.36 4.08
N ARG A 25 -24.45 5.84 2.88
CA ARG A 25 -25.47 5.44 1.89
C ARG A 25 -26.35 4.30 2.37
N VAL A 26 -25.77 3.24 2.91
CA VAL A 26 -26.51 2.04 3.39
C VAL A 26 -27.38 2.36 4.59
N SER A 27 -26.96 3.27 5.45
CA SER A 27 -27.75 3.73 6.59
C SER A 27 -28.78 4.79 6.25
N ASN A 28 -28.89 5.23 4.99
CA ASN A 28 -29.68 6.41 4.59
C ASN A 28 -29.34 7.64 5.45
N ASP A 29 -28.05 7.88 5.69
CA ASP A 29 -27.50 8.99 6.49
C ASP A 29 -28.08 9.04 7.93
N THR A 30 -28.39 7.88 8.52
CA THR A 30 -28.89 7.80 9.91
C THR A 30 -27.81 7.51 10.93
N LEU A 31 -26.71 6.86 10.51
CA LEU A 31 -25.56 6.59 11.37
C LEU A 31 -24.64 7.81 11.47
N ASP A 32 -24.07 7.98 12.65
CA ASP A 32 -22.99 8.95 12.88
C ASP A 32 -21.65 8.28 12.49
N VAL A 33 -21.07 8.70 11.36
CA VAL A 33 -19.85 8.14 10.79
C VAL A 33 -18.72 9.13 11.00
N ALA A 34 -17.55 8.67 11.48
CA ALA A 34 -16.35 9.49 11.58
C ALA A 34 -15.25 8.94 10.69
N ILE A 35 -14.63 9.83 9.89
CA ILE A 35 -13.40 9.55 9.15
C ILE A 35 -12.24 10.31 9.78
N ILE A 36 -11.18 9.58 10.14
CA ILE A 36 -10.04 10.09 10.88
C ILE A 36 -8.79 10.01 10.01
N SER A 37 -8.09 11.12 9.85
CA SER A 37 -6.88 11.21 9.06
C SER A 37 -5.81 12.03 9.76
N ARG A 38 -4.56 11.56 9.70
CA ARG A 38 -3.39 12.28 10.22
C ARG A 38 -3.02 13.54 9.43
N VAL A 39 -3.56 13.66 8.21
CA VAL A 39 -3.43 14.83 7.34
C VAL A 39 -4.83 15.25 6.88
N GLN A 40 -4.93 16.38 6.20
CA GLN A 40 -6.16 16.76 5.53
C GLN A 40 -6.58 15.65 4.55
N LEU A 41 -7.89 15.33 4.49
CA LEU A 41 -8.43 14.12 3.83
C LEU A 41 -7.93 13.92 2.39
N MET A 42 -7.83 15.00 1.62
CA MET A 42 -7.39 14.97 0.22
C MET A 42 -5.87 14.84 0.02
N ARG A 43 -5.09 14.77 1.11
CA ARG A 43 -3.62 14.62 1.06
C ARG A 43 -3.14 13.18 1.30
N SER A 44 -4.01 12.20 1.15
CA SER A 44 -3.63 10.80 1.24
C SER A 44 -2.75 10.37 0.04
N HIS A 45 -1.97 9.30 0.23
CA HIS A 45 -1.11 8.77 -0.84
C HIS A 45 -1.87 8.37 -2.10
N SER A 46 -3.15 7.99 -1.99
CA SER A 46 -3.99 7.61 -3.13
C SER A 46 -4.10 8.68 -4.20
N VAL A 47 -3.96 9.97 -3.85
CA VAL A 47 -3.98 11.07 -4.81
C VAL A 47 -2.85 11.00 -5.84
N CYS A 48 -1.76 10.30 -5.50
CA CYS A 48 -0.59 10.11 -6.36
C CYS A 48 -0.70 8.89 -7.29
N ALA A 49 -1.84 8.18 -7.32
CA ALA A 49 -2.01 7.04 -8.23
C ALA A 49 -2.26 7.54 -9.66
N GLU A 50 -1.36 7.18 -10.58
CA GLU A 50 -1.33 7.72 -11.96
C GLU A 50 -1.91 6.72 -12.96
N GLY A 51 -1.73 5.43 -12.68
CA GLY A 51 -1.84 4.36 -13.66
C GLY A 51 -3.24 4.11 -14.21
N GLY A 52 -4.20 3.97 -13.33
CA GLY A 52 -5.57 3.55 -13.67
C GLY A 52 -6.10 2.47 -12.75
N THR A 53 -7.36 2.10 -12.93
CA THR A 53 -8.10 1.14 -12.11
C THR A 53 -8.61 -0.01 -12.97
N ALA A 54 -8.21 -1.25 -12.62
CA ALA A 54 -8.48 -2.42 -13.44
C ALA A 54 -9.90 -2.92 -13.30
N ALA A 55 -10.59 -3.09 -14.44
CA ALA A 55 -11.91 -3.70 -14.51
C ALA A 55 -12.19 -4.25 -15.91
N VAL A 56 -13.03 -5.26 -16.00
CA VAL A 56 -13.54 -5.79 -17.28
C VAL A 56 -14.66 -4.86 -17.77
N MET A 57 -14.35 -3.98 -18.72
CA MET A 57 -15.31 -3.01 -19.26
C MET A 57 -15.71 -3.31 -20.72
N ARG A 58 -15.01 -4.24 -21.38
CA ARG A 58 -15.18 -4.54 -22.82
C ARG A 58 -15.32 -6.04 -23.09
N PRO A 59 -16.32 -6.73 -22.49
CA PRO A 59 -16.50 -8.17 -22.71
C PRO A 59 -16.85 -8.49 -24.18
N GLU A 60 -17.51 -7.57 -24.89
CA GLU A 60 -17.85 -7.71 -26.31
C GLU A 60 -16.61 -7.65 -27.24
N GLU A 61 -15.48 -7.14 -26.76
CA GLU A 61 -14.20 -7.09 -27.50
C GLU A 61 -13.29 -8.29 -27.15
N GLY A 62 -13.75 -9.23 -26.33
CA GLY A 62 -13.04 -10.47 -25.98
C GLY A 62 -12.42 -10.50 -24.60
N ASP A 63 -12.62 -9.48 -23.76
CA ASP A 63 -12.25 -9.54 -22.35
C ASP A 63 -13.27 -10.35 -21.54
N SER A 64 -12.87 -10.86 -20.37
CA SER A 64 -13.78 -11.58 -19.48
C SER A 64 -13.33 -11.53 -18.02
N LEU A 65 -14.28 -11.75 -17.11
CA LEU A 65 -13.97 -11.88 -15.68
C LEU A 65 -12.98 -13.03 -15.43
N GLU A 66 -13.13 -14.14 -16.15
CA GLU A 66 -12.24 -15.30 -16.06
C GLU A 66 -10.82 -14.95 -16.50
N LEU A 67 -10.66 -14.21 -17.59
CA LEU A 67 -9.36 -13.77 -18.08
C LEU A 67 -8.70 -12.79 -17.11
N HIS A 68 -9.45 -11.87 -16.49
CA HIS A 68 -8.92 -10.98 -15.46
C HIS A 68 -8.54 -11.74 -14.17
N ALA A 69 -9.36 -12.73 -13.78
CA ALA A 69 -9.06 -13.59 -12.64
C ALA A 69 -7.79 -14.41 -12.88
N TRP A 70 -7.67 -15.03 -14.08
CA TRP A 70 -6.47 -15.75 -14.49
C TRP A 70 -5.21 -14.86 -14.43
N ASP A 71 -5.26 -13.68 -15.04
CA ASP A 71 -4.14 -12.73 -15.02
C ASP A 71 -3.73 -12.37 -13.59
N THR A 72 -4.71 -12.16 -12.71
CA THR A 72 -4.47 -11.84 -11.30
C THR A 72 -3.83 -13.00 -10.54
N VAL A 73 -4.36 -14.22 -10.68
CA VAL A 73 -3.79 -15.43 -10.03
C VAL A 73 -2.39 -15.72 -10.56
N ARG A 74 -2.20 -15.67 -11.89
CA ARG A 74 -0.88 -15.86 -12.51
C ARG A 74 0.09 -14.74 -12.11
N GLY A 75 -0.38 -13.50 -12.11
CA GLY A 75 0.41 -12.32 -11.71
C GLY A 75 0.86 -12.37 -10.26
N SER A 76 0.04 -12.93 -9.36
CA SER A 76 0.33 -13.14 -7.94
C SER A 76 1.29 -14.30 -7.65
N ASP A 77 1.80 -14.95 -8.68
CA ASP A 77 2.59 -16.19 -8.61
C ASP A 77 1.87 -17.33 -7.85
N PHE A 78 0.56 -17.42 -8.09
CA PHE A 78 -0.36 -18.44 -7.55
C PHE A 78 -0.51 -18.44 -6.02
N LEU A 79 -0.12 -17.36 -5.34
CA LEU A 79 -0.32 -17.21 -3.90
C LEU A 79 -1.63 -16.45 -3.56
N ALA A 80 -2.36 -15.93 -4.53
CA ALA A 80 -3.64 -15.30 -4.28
C ALA A 80 -4.75 -16.33 -3.97
N ASP A 81 -5.63 -15.99 -3.02
CA ASP A 81 -6.85 -16.74 -2.73
C ASP A 81 -7.85 -16.57 -3.88
N GLN A 82 -8.15 -17.64 -4.59
CA GLN A 82 -8.87 -17.56 -5.87
C GLN A 82 -10.35 -17.18 -5.74
N ASP A 83 -11.01 -17.50 -4.64
CA ASP A 83 -12.36 -17.02 -4.33
C ASP A 83 -12.38 -15.50 -4.10
N VAL A 84 -11.36 -14.96 -3.44
CA VAL A 84 -11.15 -13.52 -3.28
C VAL A 84 -10.94 -12.86 -4.63
N VAL A 85 -10.11 -13.45 -5.50
CA VAL A 85 -9.88 -12.94 -6.86
C VAL A 85 -11.20 -12.93 -7.67
N TRP A 86 -12.00 -13.99 -7.58
CA TRP A 86 -13.30 -14.04 -8.27
C TRP A 86 -14.26 -12.95 -7.80
N ARG A 87 -14.33 -12.72 -6.51
CA ARG A 87 -15.12 -11.63 -5.95
C ARG A 87 -14.63 -10.27 -6.44
N PHE A 88 -13.32 -10.06 -6.43
CA PHE A 88 -12.69 -8.84 -6.90
C PHE A 88 -13.06 -8.51 -8.36
N VAL A 89 -12.85 -9.44 -9.28
CA VAL A 89 -13.10 -9.20 -10.70
C VAL A 89 -14.60 -9.01 -11.02
N ALA A 90 -15.50 -9.60 -10.22
CA ALA A 90 -16.94 -9.43 -10.35
C ALA A 90 -17.46 -8.07 -9.84
N GLU A 91 -16.79 -7.50 -8.84
CA GLU A 91 -17.20 -6.21 -8.23
C GLU A 91 -16.53 -5.01 -8.91
N SER A 92 -15.29 -5.14 -9.41
CA SER A 92 -14.53 -4.01 -9.97
C SER A 92 -15.25 -3.24 -11.07
N PRO A 93 -15.92 -3.86 -12.06
CA PRO A 93 -16.67 -3.14 -13.10
C PRO A 93 -17.80 -2.28 -12.53
N LYS A 94 -18.45 -2.75 -11.46
CA LYS A 94 -19.54 -2.02 -10.80
C LYS A 94 -19.04 -0.74 -10.13
N GLU A 95 -17.83 -0.77 -9.56
CA GLU A 95 -17.22 0.39 -8.93
C GLU A 95 -16.82 1.45 -9.98
N ILE A 96 -16.28 1.04 -11.15
CA ILE A 96 -15.99 1.97 -12.25
C ILE A 96 -17.26 2.68 -12.72
N ILE A 97 -18.35 1.94 -12.92
CA ILE A 97 -19.64 2.50 -13.32
C ILE A 97 -20.20 3.41 -12.21
N GLN A 98 -20.03 3.03 -10.94
CA GLN A 98 -20.50 3.85 -9.82
C GLN A 98 -19.75 5.18 -9.75
N LEU A 99 -18.43 5.19 -9.96
CA LEU A 99 -17.65 6.43 -10.02
C LEU A 99 -18.04 7.28 -11.23
N ASP A 100 -18.32 6.66 -12.37
CA ASP A 100 -18.84 7.38 -13.55
C ASP A 100 -20.16 8.10 -13.23
N HIS A 101 -21.09 7.43 -12.56
CA HIS A 101 -22.34 8.04 -12.09
C HIS A 101 -22.14 9.16 -11.06
N TRP A 102 -21.04 9.14 -10.31
CA TRP A 102 -20.68 10.21 -9.39
C TRP A 102 -19.91 11.34 -10.04
N GLY A 103 -19.59 11.21 -11.35
CA GLY A 103 -19.06 12.30 -12.17
C GLY A 103 -17.55 12.33 -12.33
N ILE A 104 -16.85 11.19 -12.17
CA ILE A 104 -15.43 11.14 -12.48
C ILE A 104 -15.18 11.37 -13.97
N PRO A 105 -14.18 12.19 -14.35
CA PRO A 105 -13.89 12.49 -15.76
C PRO A 105 -13.02 11.40 -16.40
N TRP A 106 -13.53 10.17 -16.50
CA TRP A 106 -12.83 9.09 -17.20
C TRP A 106 -12.44 9.51 -18.62
N SER A 107 -11.22 9.17 -19.03
CA SER A 107 -10.82 9.27 -20.42
C SER A 107 -11.72 8.39 -21.29
N ARG A 108 -12.19 8.92 -22.43
CA ARG A 108 -13.18 8.26 -23.27
C ARG A 108 -12.65 7.99 -24.68
N ARG A 109 -13.19 6.96 -25.30
CA ARG A 109 -12.99 6.65 -26.72
C ARG A 109 -13.83 7.62 -27.59
N PRO A 110 -13.56 7.71 -28.90
CA PRO A 110 -14.35 8.54 -29.82
C PRO A 110 -15.85 8.20 -29.84
N ASP A 111 -16.21 6.95 -29.51
CA ASP A 111 -17.61 6.49 -29.42
C ASP A 111 -18.28 6.83 -28.08
N GLY A 112 -17.59 7.54 -27.18
CA GLY A 112 -18.08 7.97 -25.88
C GLY A 112 -17.92 6.94 -24.75
N ARG A 113 -17.52 5.69 -25.05
CA ARG A 113 -17.26 4.66 -24.04
C ARG A 113 -16.00 4.97 -23.23
N ILE A 114 -15.96 4.49 -21.99
CA ILE A 114 -14.79 4.61 -21.12
C ILE A 114 -13.58 3.93 -21.77
N ASN A 115 -12.46 4.65 -21.82
CA ASN A 115 -11.22 4.15 -22.40
C ASN A 115 -10.42 3.35 -21.39
N GLN A 116 -9.63 2.40 -21.89
CA GLN A 116 -8.71 1.57 -21.10
C GLN A 116 -7.37 1.47 -21.80
N ARG A 117 -6.29 1.31 -21.03
CA ARG A 117 -4.92 1.21 -21.54
C ARG A 117 -4.21 -0.05 -21.04
N PRO A 118 -3.14 -0.49 -21.77
CA PRO A 118 -2.38 -1.66 -21.38
C PRO A 118 -1.59 -1.44 -20.09
N PHE A 119 -1.50 -2.50 -19.29
CA PHE A 119 -0.67 -2.55 -18.09
C PHE A 119 0.03 -3.91 -17.98
N GLY A 120 1.17 -3.92 -17.27
CA GLY A 120 2.03 -5.09 -17.15
C GLY A 120 1.34 -6.32 -16.56
N GLY A 121 1.52 -7.46 -17.23
CA GLY A 121 0.98 -8.74 -16.81
C GLY A 121 -0.46 -9.03 -17.25
N HIS A 122 -1.20 -8.03 -17.70
CA HIS A 122 -2.56 -8.23 -18.22
C HIS A 122 -2.56 -8.84 -19.63
N SER A 123 -3.56 -9.68 -19.89
CA SER A 123 -3.83 -10.23 -21.22
C SER A 123 -4.69 -9.31 -22.09
N PHE A 124 -5.35 -8.34 -21.48
CA PHE A 124 -6.23 -7.36 -22.11
C PHE A 124 -6.03 -5.97 -21.51
N ASP A 125 -6.35 -4.91 -22.25
CA ASP A 125 -6.26 -3.53 -21.75
C ASP A 125 -7.39 -3.26 -20.75
N ARG A 126 -7.10 -3.27 -19.44
CA ARG A 126 -8.09 -3.13 -18.37
C ARG A 126 -7.95 -1.92 -17.49
N ALA A 127 -6.83 -1.20 -17.58
CA ALA A 127 -6.63 -0.04 -16.73
C ALA A 127 -7.51 1.13 -17.21
N THR A 128 -8.66 1.31 -16.58
CA THR A 128 -9.52 2.49 -16.74
C THR A 128 -8.82 3.70 -16.14
N PHE A 129 -8.75 4.81 -16.84
CA PHE A 129 -7.91 5.93 -16.46
C PHE A 129 -8.57 7.29 -16.72
N ALA A 130 -8.10 8.29 -16.00
CA ALA A 130 -8.41 9.70 -16.23
C ALA A 130 -7.06 10.43 -16.43
N GLU A 131 -6.65 10.59 -17.68
CA GLU A 131 -5.31 11.04 -18.06
C GLU A 131 -4.20 10.21 -17.38
N ASP A 132 -3.18 10.84 -16.82
CA ASP A 132 -2.20 10.25 -15.92
C ASP A 132 -2.38 10.68 -14.44
N LYS A 133 -3.63 11.04 -14.05
CA LYS A 133 -4.03 11.54 -12.73
C LYS A 133 -5.22 10.78 -12.15
N THR A 134 -5.31 9.49 -12.41
CA THR A 134 -6.50 8.69 -12.06
C THR A 134 -6.85 8.78 -10.57
N GLY A 135 -5.89 8.58 -9.68
CA GLY A 135 -6.12 8.62 -8.24
C GLY A 135 -6.54 10.00 -7.73
N PHE A 136 -6.04 11.08 -8.35
CA PHE A 136 -6.49 12.43 -8.04
C PHE A 136 -7.99 12.59 -8.32
N PHE A 137 -8.46 12.17 -9.48
CA PHE A 137 -9.87 12.28 -9.85
C PHE A 137 -10.76 11.31 -9.07
N GLU A 138 -10.31 10.10 -8.79
CA GLU A 138 -11.03 9.15 -7.92
C GLU A 138 -11.22 9.72 -6.50
N MET A 139 -10.17 10.29 -5.93
CA MET A 139 -10.21 10.92 -4.61
C MET A 139 -11.17 12.12 -4.58
N HIS A 140 -11.11 13.00 -5.58
CA HIS A 140 -12.04 14.14 -5.69
C HIS A 140 -13.49 13.69 -5.79
N THR A 141 -13.76 12.72 -6.66
CA THR A 141 -15.12 12.20 -6.86
C THR A 141 -15.71 11.61 -5.57
N LEU A 142 -14.90 10.84 -4.84
CA LEU A 142 -15.34 10.27 -3.56
C LEU A 142 -15.50 11.35 -2.48
N TYR A 143 -14.57 12.29 -2.40
CA TYR A 143 -14.64 13.39 -1.45
C TYR A 143 -15.86 14.28 -1.69
N ASP A 144 -16.13 14.67 -2.94
CA ASP A 144 -17.30 15.48 -3.30
C ASP A 144 -18.61 14.72 -3.04
N THR A 145 -18.61 13.40 -3.33
CA THR A 145 -19.76 12.55 -3.01
C THR A 145 -20.01 12.47 -1.51
N LEU A 146 -18.95 12.43 -0.69
CA LEU A 146 -19.05 12.39 0.76
C LEU A 146 -19.72 13.65 1.33
N GLN A 147 -19.56 14.82 0.68
CA GLN A 147 -20.19 16.08 1.14
C GLN A 147 -21.73 16.05 1.11
N LYS A 148 -22.34 15.07 0.42
CA LYS A 148 -23.81 14.90 0.39
C LYS A 148 -24.38 14.38 1.71
N TYR A 149 -23.53 13.82 2.59
CA TYR A 149 -23.96 13.17 3.83
C TYR A 149 -23.66 14.04 5.04
N ALA A 150 -24.73 14.51 5.70
CA ALA A 150 -24.64 15.47 6.80
C ALA A 150 -24.09 14.87 8.10
N ARG A 151 -24.20 13.53 8.26
CA ARG A 151 -23.78 12.83 9.49
C ARG A 151 -22.38 12.21 9.40
N VAL A 152 -21.57 12.64 8.43
CA VAL A 152 -20.16 12.27 8.35
C VAL A 152 -19.30 13.34 8.98
N THR A 153 -18.69 13.03 10.12
CA THR A 153 -17.74 13.90 10.83
C THR A 153 -16.33 13.63 10.34
N ARG A 154 -15.57 14.69 10.04
CA ARG A 154 -14.18 14.62 9.61
C ARG A 154 -13.25 15.04 10.75
N TYR A 155 -12.25 14.22 11.00
CA TYR A 155 -11.12 14.51 11.88
C TYR A 155 -9.86 14.62 11.04
N ASP A 156 -9.64 15.82 10.49
CA ASP A 156 -8.40 16.16 9.79
C ASP A 156 -7.27 16.40 10.79
N GLU A 157 -6.04 16.07 10.43
CA GLU A 157 -4.84 16.27 11.25
C GLU A 157 -4.96 15.65 12.65
N CYS A 158 -5.60 14.49 12.71
CA CYS A 158 -5.83 13.73 13.91
C CYS A 158 -5.03 12.42 13.87
N TYR A 159 -4.01 12.30 14.72
CA TYR A 159 -3.10 11.15 14.77
C TYR A 159 -3.64 10.11 15.76
N VAL A 160 -4.06 8.95 15.24
CA VAL A 160 -4.46 7.81 16.08
C VAL A 160 -3.23 7.10 16.61
N THR A 161 -3.19 6.86 17.92
CA THR A 161 -2.04 6.27 18.63
C THR A 161 -2.28 4.83 19.03
N SER A 162 -3.54 4.43 19.25
CA SER A 162 -3.89 3.04 19.58
C SER A 162 -5.31 2.66 19.19
N ILE A 163 -5.50 1.37 18.93
CA ILE A 163 -6.80 0.70 18.80
C ILE A 163 -7.08 0.00 20.12
N VAL A 164 -8.16 0.40 20.78
CA VAL A 164 -8.50 -0.12 22.11
C VAL A 164 -9.42 -1.32 21.98
N ILE A 165 -8.91 -2.48 22.38
CA ILE A 165 -9.63 -3.77 22.39
C ILE A 165 -9.71 -4.29 23.83
N GLU A 166 -10.85 -4.86 24.19
CA GLU A 166 -11.06 -5.51 25.46
C GLU A 166 -11.92 -6.76 25.28
N ASN A 167 -11.43 -7.90 25.78
CA ASN A 167 -12.08 -9.20 25.63
C ASN A 167 -12.43 -9.56 24.16
N GLY A 168 -11.52 -9.25 23.23
CA GLY A 168 -11.69 -9.51 21.79
C GLY A 168 -12.67 -8.60 21.06
N VAL A 169 -13.20 -7.56 21.73
CA VAL A 169 -14.20 -6.63 21.18
C VAL A 169 -13.61 -5.21 21.10
N PHE A 170 -13.86 -4.54 19.98
CA PHE A 170 -13.47 -3.14 19.77
C PHE A 170 -14.19 -2.19 20.74
N LYS A 171 -13.46 -1.22 21.31
CA LYS A 171 -13.99 -0.21 22.24
C LYS A 171 -13.88 1.22 21.70
N GLY A 172 -12.84 1.52 20.94
CA GLY A 172 -12.59 2.85 20.40
C GLY A 172 -11.13 3.05 19.99
N LEU A 173 -10.81 4.29 19.66
CA LEU A 173 -9.48 4.75 19.28
C LEU A 173 -8.98 5.80 20.25
N SER A 174 -7.71 5.74 20.63
CA SER A 174 -7.02 6.86 21.26
C SER A 174 -6.39 7.72 20.16
N ALA A 175 -6.65 9.00 20.16
CA ALA A 175 -6.25 9.91 19.10
C ALA A 175 -5.74 11.24 19.65
N TRP A 176 -4.82 11.84 18.93
CA TRP A 176 -4.22 13.13 19.23
C TRP A 176 -4.59 14.13 18.12
N ASP A 177 -5.41 15.12 18.45
CA ASP A 177 -5.72 16.25 17.58
C ASP A 177 -4.49 17.17 17.54
N LEU A 178 -3.83 17.23 16.40
CA LEU A 178 -2.54 17.91 16.24
C LEU A 178 -2.68 19.42 16.31
N ALA A 179 -3.78 19.98 15.85
CA ALA A 179 -4.03 21.42 15.81
C ALA A 179 -4.34 21.99 17.19
N SER A 180 -5.10 21.27 18.02
CA SER A 180 -5.46 21.73 19.36
C SER A 180 -4.56 21.16 20.47
N GLY A 181 -3.77 20.14 20.19
CA GLY A 181 -2.96 19.41 21.17
C GLY A 181 -3.77 18.51 22.11
N LYS A 182 -5.06 18.35 21.87
CA LYS A 182 -5.96 17.56 22.75
C LYS A 182 -5.84 16.07 22.46
N PHE A 183 -5.84 15.27 23.53
CA PHE A 183 -5.96 13.82 23.43
C PHE A 183 -7.43 13.41 23.54
N ILE A 184 -7.92 12.62 22.59
CA ILE A 184 -9.33 12.31 22.38
C ILE A 184 -9.51 10.80 22.40
N PHE A 185 -10.54 10.33 23.09
CA PHE A 185 -11.04 8.98 22.96
C PHE A 185 -12.26 8.96 22.03
N LEU A 186 -12.09 8.32 20.87
CA LEU A 186 -13.15 8.16 19.87
C LEU A 186 -13.82 6.80 20.09
N ARG A 187 -15.01 6.81 20.67
CA ARG A 187 -15.83 5.59 20.84
C ARG A 187 -16.57 5.26 19.56
N GLY A 188 -16.61 3.97 19.22
CA GLY A 188 -17.36 3.48 18.07
C GLY A 188 -17.92 2.10 18.28
N LYS A 189 -19.02 1.79 17.60
CA LYS A 189 -19.56 0.43 17.55
C LYS A 189 -18.77 -0.45 16.60
N ALA A 190 -18.27 0.15 15.52
CA ALA A 190 -17.51 -0.49 14.46
C ALA A 190 -16.28 0.35 14.05
N LEU A 191 -15.24 -0.33 13.60
CA LEU A 191 -14.02 0.29 13.04
C LEU A 191 -13.72 -0.31 11.66
N VAL A 192 -13.40 0.55 10.69
CA VAL A 192 -12.75 0.13 9.45
C VAL A 192 -11.36 0.76 9.39
N ILE A 193 -10.32 -0.07 9.30
CA ILE A 193 -8.94 0.37 9.16
C ILE A 193 -8.63 0.48 7.66
N ALA A 194 -8.30 1.69 7.19
CA ALA A 194 -8.00 2.01 5.79
C ALA A 194 -6.76 2.91 5.66
N ALA A 195 -5.74 2.66 6.51
CA ALA A 195 -4.61 3.56 6.77
C ALA A 195 -3.44 3.41 5.78
N GLY A 196 -3.58 2.59 4.73
CA GLY A 196 -2.56 2.40 3.69
C GLY A 196 -1.35 1.57 4.11
N GLY A 197 -0.32 1.53 3.25
CA GLY A 197 0.86 0.68 3.39
C GLY A 197 1.99 1.28 4.22
N ALA A 198 3.15 0.61 4.21
CA ALA A 198 4.28 0.87 5.13
C ALA A 198 5.64 1.04 4.44
N CYS A 199 5.72 1.19 3.10
CA CYS A 199 7.01 1.19 2.39
C CYS A 199 7.95 2.36 2.72
N ARG A 200 7.56 3.30 3.61
CA ARG A 200 8.47 4.34 4.13
C ARG A 200 9.58 3.80 5.04
N MET A 201 9.58 2.51 5.33
CA MET A 201 10.73 1.84 5.93
C MET A 201 11.89 1.64 4.95
N TYR A 202 11.68 1.82 3.64
CA TYR A 202 12.72 1.90 2.61
C TYR A 202 13.07 3.36 2.35
N GLY A 203 14.33 3.65 2.06
CA GLY A 203 14.82 4.98 1.72
C GLY A 203 14.40 5.38 0.32
N PHE A 204 14.61 4.49 -0.67
CA PHE A 204 14.20 4.70 -2.04
C PHE A 204 12.82 4.08 -2.31
N THR A 205 11.80 4.92 -2.27
CA THR A 205 10.40 4.49 -2.32
C THR A 205 9.52 5.52 -3.02
N THR A 206 8.46 5.04 -3.67
CA THR A 206 7.43 5.90 -4.30
C THR A 206 6.43 6.48 -3.30
N TYR A 207 6.51 6.10 -2.03
CA TYR A 207 5.52 6.48 -1.01
C TYR A 207 5.68 7.91 -0.52
N SER A 208 4.55 8.55 -0.23
CA SER A 208 4.51 9.80 0.51
C SER A 208 5.11 9.65 1.92
N LEU A 209 5.58 10.74 2.50
CA LEU A 209 6.17 10.75 3.86
C LEU A 209 5.18 10.28 4.94
N THR A 210 3.88 10.29 4.63
CA THR A 210 2.82 9.92 5.58
C THR A 210 2.47 8.43 5.60
N ALA A 211 3.03 7.62 4.70
CA ALA A 211 2.72 6.19 4.61
C ALA A 211 3.69 5.35 5.45
N THR A 212 3.55 5.44 6.75
CA THR A 212 4.43 4.86 7.78
C THR A 212 3.87 3.60 8.46
N GLY A 213 2.78 3.03 7.92
CA GLY A 213 2.23 1.76 8.40
C GLY A 213 1.54 1.81 9.76
N ASP A 214 1.17 3.00 10.24
CA ASP A 214 0.65 3.19 11.60
C ASP A 214 -0.56 2.29 11.89
N GLY A 215 -1.50 2.16 10.93
CA GLY A 215 -2.67 1.30 11.07
C GLY A 215 -2.32 -0.18 11.21
N MET A 216 -1.36 -0.68 10.40
CA MET A 216 -0.87 -2.06 10.49
C MET A 216 -0.20 -2.32 11.85
N ALA A 217 0.71 -1.43 12.27
CA ALA A 217 1.45 -1.60 13.51
C ALA A 217 0.54 -1.55 14.75
N MET A 218 -0.46 -0.65 14.76
CA MET A 218 -1.45 -0.60 15.84
C MET A 218 -2.31 -1.86 15.89
N ALA A 219 -2.79 -2.33 14.74
CA ALA A 219 -3.55 -3.58 14.63
C ALA A 219 -2.73 -4.78 15.10
N TYR A 220 -1.48 -4.86 14.68
CA TYR A 220 -0.54 -5.90 15.06
C TYR A 220 -0.33 -5.95 16.59
N ARG A 221 -0.01 -4.81 17.21
CA ARG A 221 0.13 -4.73 18.68
C ARG A 221 -1.18 -4.98 19.42
N ALA A 222 -2.33 -4.73 18.80
CA ALA A 222 -3.65 -5.03 19.33
C ALA A 222 -4.04 -6.51 19.19
N GLY A 223 -3.16 -7.37 18.65
CA GLY A 223 -3.34 -8.81 18.54
C GLY A 223 -3.96 -9.30 17.22
N MET A 224 -4.14 -8.42 16.23
CA MET A 224 -4.53 -8.82 14.87
C MET A 224 -3.28 -9.30 14.12
N PRO A 225 -3.25 -10.55 13.60
CA PRO A 225 -2.09 -11.04 12.88
C PRO A 225 -1.91 -10.29 11.55
N LEU A 226 -0.64 -10.17 11.12
CA LEU A 226 -0.30 -9.69 9.78
C LEU A 226 -0.04 -10.87 8.84
N LYS A 227 -0.61 -10.81 7.64
CA LYS A 227 -0.48 -11.87 6.61
C LYS A 227 0.50 -11.41 5.52
N ASP A 228 1.40 -12.29 5.07
CA ASP A 228 2.23 -12.16 3.87
C ASP A 228 3.15 -10.92 3.83
N MET A 229 3.66 -10.48 4.98
CA MET A 229 4.45 -9.25 5.10
C MET A 229 5.77 -9.28 4.32
N GLU A 230 6.36 -10.44 4.07
CA GLU A 230 7.60 -10.59 3.29
C GLU A 230 7.47 -10.17 1.83
N PHE A 231 6.24 -10.04 1.30
CA PHE A 231 6.00 -9.64 -0.07
C PHE A 231 5.83 -8.12 -0.19
N VAL A 232 6.94 -7.46 -0.50
CA VAL A 232 6.98 -6.02 -0.84
C VAL A 232 7.30 -5.88 -2.31
N GLN A 233 6.40 -5.23 -3.07
CA GLN A 233 6.59 -4.99 -4.49
C GLN A 233 7.48 -3.77 -4.72
N PHE A 234 8.46 -3.92 -5.60
CA PHE A 234 9.25 -2.83 -6.14
C PHE A 234 8.68 -2.40 -7.49
N HIS A 235 8.43 -1.09 -7.66
CA HIS A 235 8.06 -0.55 -8.95
C HIS A 235 9.32 -0.30 -9.77
N PRO A 236 9.40 -0.77 -11.02
CA PRO A 236 10.60 -0.65 -11.84
C PRO A 236 11.08 0.80 -11.99
N THR A 237 10.16 1.74 -12.18
CA THR A 237 10.48 3.09 -12.63
C THR A 237 10.27 4.14 -11.54
N GLY A 238 11.06 4.08 -10.45
CA GLY A 238 11.24 5.18 -9.50
C GLY A 238 12.26 6.20 -10.06
N LEU A 239 11.89 7.48 -10.07
CA LEU A 239 12.73 8.58 -10.57
C LEU A 239 13.94 8.82 -9.66
N ILE A 240 15.15 8.90 -10.22
CA ILE A 240 16.36 9.27 -9.48
C ILE A 240 16.43 10.80 -9.32
N PRO A 241 16.83 11.32 -8.13
CA PRO A 241 17.10 10.61 -6.86
C PRO A 241 15.86 10.52 -5.95
N SER A 242 14.72 11.03 -6.36
CA SER A 242 13.58 11.33 -5.48
C SER A 242 12.73 10.10 -5.10
N GLY A 243 12.78 9.02 -5.89
CA GLY A 243 11.87 7.88 -5.75
C GLY A 243 10.46 8.14 -6.29
N ILE A 244 10.16 9.34 -6.81
CA ILE A 244 8.84 9.67 -7.36
C ILE A 244 8.49 8.69 -8.49
N LEU A 245 7.24 8.27 -8.52
CA LEU A 245 6.77 7.30 -9.50
C LEU A 245 6.82 7.87 -10.93
N ILE A 246 7.47 7.16 -11.85
CA ILE A 246 7.21 7.26 -13.28
C ILE A 246 6.26 6.14 -13.63
N THR A 247 5.03 6.49 -13.95
CA THR A 247 3.92 5.52 -14.08
C THR A 247 4.24 4.37 -15.02
N GLU A 248 3.70 3.20 -14.72
CA GLU A 248 3.72 2.05 -15.64
C GLU A 248 3.10 2.39 -16.99
N GLY A 249 2.18 3.37 -17.02
CA GLY A 249 1.62 3.90 -18.25
C GLY A 249 2.68 4.37 -19.26
N ALA A 250 3.82 4.90 -18.80
CA ALA A 250 4.93 5.30 -19.70
C ALA A 250 5.49 4.11 -20.48
N ARG A 251 5.62 2.92 -19.84
CA ARG A 251 6.00 1.67 -20.51
C ARG A 251 4.86 1.13 -21.39
N GLY A 252 3.62 1.21 -20.90
CA GLY A 252 2.42 0.83 -21.65
C GLY A 252 2.20 1.65 -22.92
N GLU A 253 2.53 2.95 -22.90
CA GLU A 253 2.49 3.80 -24.08
C GLU A 253 3.67 3.55 -25.06
N GLY A 254 4.60 2.66 -24.70
CA GLY A 254 5.68 2.21 -25.56
C GLY A 254 7.08 2.68 -25.17
N GLY A 255 7.30 3.17 -23.96
CA GLY A 255 8.63 3.55 -23.46
C GLY A 255 9.58 2.34 -23.36
N TYR A 256 10.86 2.53 -23.70
CA TYR A 256 11.89 1.49 -23.71
C TYR A 256 12.79 1.60 -22.49
N LEU A 257 13.09 0.45 -21.85
CA LEU A 257 14.11 0.36 -20.80
C LEU A 257 15.48 0.09 -21.43
N LYS A 258 16.45 0.98 -21.18
CA LYS A 258 17.79 0.93 -21.75
C LYS A 258 18.88 0.98 -20.68
N ASN A 259 19.92 0.17 -20.87
CA ASN A 259 21.12 0.16 -20.04
C ASN A 259 22.18 1.18 -20.54
N ASN A 260 23.36 1.22 -19.91
CA ASN A 260 24.46 2.15 -20.28
C ASN A 260 25.13 1.85 -21.62
N LYS A 261 24.76 0.74 -22.28
CA LYS A 261 25.18 0.39 -23.63
C LYS A 261 24.13 0.73 -24.69
N ASP A 262 23.08 1.45 -24.31
CA ASP A 262 21.91 1.75 -25.13
C ASP A 262 21.13 0.51 -25.61
N GLU A 263 21.30 -0.63 -24.93
CA GLU A 263 20.58 -1.86 -25.24
C GLU A 263 19.19 -1.85 -24.58
N ARG A 264 18.16 -2.19 -25.34
CA ARG A 264 16.81 -2.49 -24.83
C ARG A 264 16.82 -3.87 -24.18
N PHE A 265 17.27 -3.95 -22.92
CA PHE A 265 17.65 -5.19 -22.25
C PHE A 265 16.48 -6.14 -21.94
N MET A 266 15.23 -5.67 -21.93
CA MET A 266 14.08 -6.52 -21.61
C MET A 266 13.90 -7.69 -22.60
N GLU A 267 14.44 -7.61 -23.79
CA GLU A 267 14.48 -8.72 -24.76
C GLU A 267 15.15 -9.99 -24.19
N ARG A 268 16.16 -9.82 -23.31
CA ARG A 268 16.85 -10.95 -22.67
C ARG A 268 16.03 -11.60 -21.54
N TYR A 269 15.15 -10.86 -20.88
CA TYR A 269 14.47 -11.28 -19.65
C TYR A 269 13.01 -11.67 -19.84
N ALA A 270 12.31 -11.01 -20.77
CA ALA A 270 10.90 -11.21 -21.04
C ALA A 270 10.56 -10.94 -22.51
N PRO A 271 11.04 -11.76 -23.47
CA PRO A 271 10.95 -11.47 -24.90
C PRO A 271 9.53 -11.33 -25.44
N SER A 272 8.53 -11.96 -24.81
CA SER A 272 7.14 -11.90 -25.28
C SER A 272 6.35 -10.68 -24.78
N LYS A 273 6.73 -10.09 -23.66
CA LYS A 273 6.03 -8.95 -23.03
C LYS A 273 6.90 -7.70 -22.92
N MET A 274 8.21 -7.84 -23.05
CA MET A 274 9.18 -6.76 -22.98
C MET A 274 8.94 -5.87 -21.73
N GLU A 275 8.89 -4.56 -21.85
CA GLU A 275 8.66 -3.59 -20.76
C GLU A 275 7.29 -3.72 -20.09
N THR A 276 6.33 -4.44 -20.70
CA THR A 276 5.01 -4.72 -20.13
C THR A 276 4.94 -6.08 -19.41
N ALA A 277 6.08 -6.70 -19.10
CA ALA A 277 6.15 -7.83 -18.20
C ALA A 277 5.73 -7.43 -16.76
N PRO A 278 5.33 -8.38 -15.91
CA PRO A 278 5.02 -8.11 -14.50
C PRO A 278 6.15 -7.38 -13.77
N ARG A 279 5.79 -6.55 -12.80
CA ARG A 279 6.73 -5.66 -12.09
C ARG A 279 7.89 -6.38 -11.43
N ASP A 280 7.64 -7.55 -10.82
CA ASP A 280 8.67 -8.38 -10.20
C ASP A 280 9.74 -8.83 -11.20
N ILE A 281 9.36 -9.12 -12.43
CA ILE A 281 10.28 -9.52 -13.51
C ILE A 281 11.07 -8.31 -13.99
N VAL A 282 10.41 -7.19 -14.27
CA VAL A 282 11.09 -5.97 -14.76
C VAL A 282 12.04 -5.43 -13.71
N SER A 283 11.64 -5.37 -12.43
CA SER A 283 12.51 -4.90 -11.35
C SER A 283 13.75 -5.80 -11.15
N ARG A 284 13.59 -7.12 -11.28
CA ARG A 284 14.75 -8.03 -11.26
C ARG A 284 15.67 -7.82 -12.46
N ALA A 285 15.11 -7.62 -13.64
CA ALA A 285 15.90 -7.35 -14.86
C ALA A 285 16.72 -6.06 -14.69
N GLU A 286 16.13 -4.96 -14.27
CA GLU A 286 16.82 -3.68 -14.02
C GLU A 286 17.92 -3.83 -12.96
N MET A 287 17.62 -4.46 -11.82
CA MET A 287 18.64 -4.67 -10.79
C MET A 287 19.76 -5.59 -11.24
N THR A 288 19.49 -6.57 -12.10
CA THR A 288 20.55 -7.40 -12.71
C THR A 288 21.45 -6.57 -13.62
N GLU A 289 20.88 -5.70 -14.48
CA GLU A 289 21.67 -4.79 -15.32
C GLU A 289 22.56 -3.87 -14.45
N ILE A 290 22.02 -3.33 -13.37
CA ILE A 290 22.76 -2.46 -12.44
C ILE A 290 23.89 -3.23 -11.74
N ILE A 291 23.59 -4.38 -11.15
CA ILE A 291 24.58 -5.18 -10.38
C ILE A 291 25.71 -5.70 -11.28
N GLU A 292 25.42 -6.04 -12.52
CA GLU A 292 26.39 -6.50 -13.51
C GLU A 292 27.17 -5.35 -14.21
N GLY A 293 27.04 -4.11 -13.72
CA GLY A 293 27.79 -2.95 -14.21
C GLY A 293 27.29 -2.40 -15.55
N ARG A 294 26.06 -2.73 -15.95
CA ARG A 294 25.42 -2.17 -17.14
C ARG A 294 24.41 -1.05 -16.80
N GLY A 295 24.35 -0.62 -15.53
CA GLY A 295 23.67 0.59 -15.09
C GLY A 295 24.54 1.83 -15.29
N PHE A 296 23.93 3.00 -15.09
CA PHE A 296 24.62 4.29 -14.97
C PHE A 296 24.91 4.56 -13.49
N GLU A 297 26.05 5.19 -13.20
CA GLU A 297 26.34 5.66 -11.84
C GLU A 297 25.35 6.75 -11.41
N GLY A 298 24.76 6.57 -10.23
CA GLY A 298 23.82 7.51 -9.65
C GLY A 298 24.32 8.17 -8.36
N PRO A 299 23.67 9.25 -7.90
CA PRO A 299 24.03 9.92 -6.65
C PRO A 299 23.86 8.97 -5.47
N GLU A 300 24.77 9.02 -4.49
CA GLU A 300 24.72 8.25 -3.24
C GLU A 300 24.58 6.71 -3.45
N GLY A 301 25.08 6.18 -4.59
CA GLY A 301 24.96 4.75 -4.92
C GLY A 301 23.60 4.32 -5.45
N LEU A 302 22.77 5.28 -5.87
CA LEU A 302 21.50 5.02 -6.53
C LEU A 302 21.70 4.80 -8.05
N ASP A 303 22.49 3.78 -8.39
CA ASP A 303 22.73 3.42 -9.80
C ASP A 303 21.40 3.08 -10.49
N TYR A 304 21.31 3.41 -11.78
CA TYR A 304 20.05 3.43 -12.49
C TYR A 304 20.14 2.95 -13.94
N VAL A 305 18.99 2.75 -14.55
CA VAL A 305 18.82 2.56 -16.00
C VAL A 305 17.96 3.71 -16.55
N HIS A 306 17.78 3.77 -17.85
CA HIS A 306 16.94 4.78 -18.49
C HIS A 306 15.58 4.21 -18.92
N ILE A 307 14.50 5.00 -18.75
CA ILE A 307 13.30 4.85 -19.55
C ILE A 307 13.32 5.91 -20.67
N ASP A 308 13.34 5.46 -21.92
CA ASP A 308 13.43 6.32 -23.11
C ASP A 308 12.04 6.47 -23.77
N LEU A 309 11.53 7.69 -23.79
CA LEU A 309 10.23 8.06 -24.36
C LEU A 309 10.37 8.87 -25.67
N ARG A 310 11.58 9.28 -26.06
CA ARG A 310 11.82 10.22 -27.16
C ARG A 310 11.19 9.79 -28.49
N HIS A 311 11.20 8.48 -28.77
CA HIS A 311 10.63 7.92 -30.01
C HIS A 311 9.09 8.01 -30.09
N LEU A 312 8.40 8.30 -28.98
CA LEU A 312 6.95 8.51 -28.96
C LEU A 312 6.55 9.86 -29.58
N GLY A 313 7.47 10.83 -29.60
CA GLY A 313 7.25 12.19 -30.10
C GLY A 313 6.52 13.11 -29.10
N ALA A 314 6.69 14.42 -29.32
CA ALA A 314 6.18 15.44 -28.40
C ALA A 314 4.65 15.40 -28.24
N ASP A 315 3.90 15.20 -29.31
CA ASP A 315 2.44 15.21 -29.29
C ASP A 315 1.89 14.11 -28.39
N LYS A 316 2.39 12.87 -28.54
CA LYS A 316 1.96 11.74 -27.73
C LYS A 316 2.34 11.91 -26.26
N ILE A 317 3.54 12.39 -25.96
CA ILE A 317 3.98 12.65 -24.58
C ILE A 317 3.09 13.71 -23.93
N ASN A 318 2.79 14.80 -24.62
CA ASN A 318 1.96 15.89 -24.10
C ASN A 318 0.49 15.47 -23.90
N GLU A 319 -0.04 14.60 -24.76
CA GLU A 319 -1.42 14.13 -24.67
C GLU A 319 -1.60 13.04 -23.60
N ARG A 320 -0.66 12.05 -23.55
CA ARG A 320 -0.86 10.81 -22.79
C ARG A 320 -0.09 10.75 -21.46
N LEU A 321 0.97 11.55 -21.32
CA LEU A 321 1.91 11.52 -20.20
C LEU A 321 2.29 12.96 -19.71
N PRO A 322 1.33 13.92 -19.65
CA PRO A 322 1.63 15.30 -19.30
C PRO A 322 2.21 15.45 -17.88
N LEU A 323 1.69 14.70 -16.90
CA LEU A 323 2.21 14.71 -15.52
C LEU A 323 3.62 14.11 -15.46
N ILE A 324 3.88 13.03 -16.19
CA ILE A 324 5.21 12.40 -16.24
C ILE A 324 6.26 13.36 -16.78
N ARG A 325 5.92 14.11 -17.85
CA ARG A 325 6.78 15.17 -18.36
C ARG A 325 7.03 16.25 -17.31
N GLU A 326 5.98 16.71 -16.64
CA GLU A 326 6.07 17.72 -15.57
C GLU A 326 6.95 17.24 -14.41
N VAL A 327 6.78 15.99 -13.96
CA VAL A 327 7.57 15.36 -12.89
C VAL A 327 9.03 15.26 -13.28
N ALA A 328 9.34 14.77 -14.48
CA ALA A 328 10.73 14.65 -14.96
C ALA A 328 11.42 16.01 -15.03
N ILE A 329 10.74 17.04 -15.56
CA ILE A 329 11.29 18.40 -15.64
C ILE A 329 11.51 18.99 -14.23
N LYS A 330 10.53 18.89 -13.33
CA LYS A 330 10.59 19.54 -12.02
C LYS A 330 11.53 18.86 -11.02
N PHE A 331 11.65 17.54 -11.08
CA PHE A 331 12.37 16.77 -10.07
C PHE A 331 13.68 16.12 -10.55
N ALA A 332 13.89 16.02 -11.87
CA ALA A 332 15.15 15.55 -12.45
C ALA A 332 15.78 16.54 -13.43
N PHE A 333 15.11 17.66 -13.74
CA PHE A 333 15.54 18.66 -14.71
C PHE A 333 15.72 18.10 -16.14
N ILE A 334 14.90 17.12 -16.50
CA ILE A 334 14.94 16.39 -17.77
C ILE A 334 13.61 16.56 -18.50
N ASP A 335 13.62 17.05 -19.75
CA ASP A 335 12.45 16.96 -20.62
C ASP A 335 12.47 15.60 -21.35
N PRO A 336 11.50 14.69 -21.12
CA PRO A 336 11.47 13.37 -21.71
C PRO A 336 11.23 13.37 -23.23
N ILE A 337 10.90 14.51 -23.82
CA ILE A 337 10.89 14.69 -25.29
C ILE A 337 12.32 14.68 -25.85
N GLU A 338 13.29 15.18 -25.08
CA GLU A 338 14.67 15.38 -25.53
C GLU A 338 15.65 14.36 -24.95
N GLN A 339 15.42 13.91 -23.70
CA GLN A 339 16.34 13.06 -22.94
C GLN A 339 15.61 11.91 -22.26
N PRO A 340 16.27 10.74 -22.08
CA PRO A 340 15.69 9.63 -21.33
C PRO A 340 15.66 9.94 -19.82
N ILE A 341 14.67 9.39 -19.10
CA ILE A 341 14.49 9.59 -17.67
C ILE A 341 15.29 8.55 -16.89
N PRO A 342 16.11 8.93 -15.88
CA PRO A 342 16.82 7.99 -15.02
C PRO A 342 15.85 7.33 -14.02
N VAL A 343 15.83 6.00 -14.01
CA VAL A 343 14.90 5.22 -13.17
C VAL A 343 15.59 4.00 -12.57
N ARG A 344 15.08 3.55 -11.41
CA ARG A 344 15.46 2.28 -10.80
C ARG A 344 14.28 1.71 -9.99
N PRO A 345 14.32 0.40 -9.62
CA PRO A 345 13.31 -0.18 -8.76
C PRO A 345 13.21 0.53 -7.41
N ALA A 346 11.99 0.96 -7.05
CA ALA A 346 11.67 1.62 -5.79
C ALA A 346 10.60 0.83 -5.02
N ALA A 347 10.71 0.75 -3.69
CA ALA A 347 9.67 0.12 -2.87
C ALA A 347 8.33 0.83 -3.09
N HIS A 348 7.27 0.05 -3.42
CA HIS A 348 6.06 0.63 -4.00
C HIS A 348 4.74 0.10 -3.44
N TYR A 349 4.67 -1.14 -2.95
CA TYR A 349 3.41 -1.70 -2.45
C TYR A 349 3.66 -2.85 -1.47
N CYS A 350 2.91 -2.86 -0.36
CA CYS A 350 2.86 -3.99 0.55
C CYS A 350 1.73 -4.93 0.12
N MET A 351 2.05 -6.15 -0.36
CA MET A 351 1.01 -7.16 -0.60
C MET A 351 0.48 -7.73 0.71
N GLY A 352 1.33 -7.77 1.73
CA GLY A 352 0.97 -8.12 3.09
C GLY A 352 0.27 -6.99 3.84
N GLY A 353 -0.35 -7.34 4.96
CA GLY A 353 -1.08 -6.40 5.83
C GLY A 353 -1.90 -7.13 6.89
N ILE A 354 -2.84 -6.44 7.51
CA ILE A 354 -3.77 -7.01 8.50
C ILE A 354 -4.53 -8.18 7.84
N HIS A 355 -4.46 -9.36 8.46
CA HIS A 355 -5.24 -10.50 8.01
C HIS A 355 -6.73 -10.23 8.10
N THR A 356 -7.45 -10.45 7.02
CA THR A 356 -8.90 -10.39 6.94
C THR A 356 -9.47 -11.58 6.20
N ASP A 357 -10.75 -11.85 6.44
CA ASP A 357 -11.54 -12.74 5.58
C ASP A 357 -11.95 -12.04 4.27
N ILE A 358 -12.68 -12.75 3.42
CA ILE A 358 -13.17 -12.24 2.13
C ILE A 358 -14.13 -11.04 2.27
N ASP A 359 -14.75 -10.82 3.41
CA ASP A 359 -15.60 -9.67 3.73
C ASP A 359 -14.82 -8.49 4.35
N GLY A 360 -13.49 -8.61 4.44
CA GLY A 360 -12.62 -7.63 5.07
C GLY A 360 -12.68 -7.65 6.61
N ALA A 361 -13.34 -8.63 7.24
CA ALA A 361 -13.42 -8.73 8.69
C ALA A 361 -12.11 -9.26 9.28
N THR A 362 -11.66 -8.65 10.37
CA THR A 362 -10.51 -9.11 11.14
C THR A 362 -10.92 -10.16 12.19
N LEU A 363 -9.97 -10.69 12.95
CA LEU A 363 -10.26 -11.60 14.07
C LEU A 363 -10.90 -10.89 15.27
N VAL A 364 -10.98 -9.56 15.27
CA VAL A 364 -11.56 -8.75 16.36
C VAL A 364 -12.99 -8.37 16.01
N GLU A 365 -13.93 -8.67 16.89
CA GLU A 365 -15.33 -8.32 16.69
C GLU A 365 -15.50 -6.80 16.54
N GLY A 366 -16.20 -6.39 15.48
CA GLY A 366 -16.47 -4.99 15.17
C GLY A 366 -15.32 -4.28 14.44
N VAL A 367 -14.32 -5.01 13.94
CA VAL A 367 -13.18 -4.43 13.19
C VAL A 367 -13.04 -5.06 11.81
N TRP A 368 -12.96 -4.20 10.79
CA TRP A 368 -12.66 -4.52 9.39
C TRP A 368 -11.41 -3.80 8.95
N ALA A 369 -10.81 -4.26 7.85
CA ALA A 369 -9.74 -3.54 7.18
C ALA A 369 -9.93 -3.58 5.65
N ALA A 370 -9.53 -2.51 4.96
CA ALA A 370 -9.72 -2.35 3.51
C ALA A 370 -8.57 -1.58 2.84
N GLY A 371 -8.26 -1.95 1.60
CA GLY A 371 -7.14 -1.39 0.84
C GLY A 371 -5.80 -1.89 1.37
N GLU A 372 -4.71 -1.22 1.03
CA GLU A 372 -3.35 -1.71 1.24
C GLU A 372 -2.94 -1.98 2.70
N VAL A 373 -3.69 -1.50 3.69
CA VAL A 373 -3.46 -1.85 5.10
C VAL A 373 -3.83 -3.30 5.39
N ALA A 374 -4.70 -3.89 4.56
CA ALA A 374 -5.26 -5.23 4.70
C ALA A 374 -4.60 -6.22 3.74
N CYS A 375 -4.54 -7.48 4.15
CA CYS A 375 -4.22 -8.59 3.27
C CYS A 375 -5.40 -9.56 3.23
N VAL A 376 -6.34 -9.30 2.31
CA VAL A 376 -7.48 -10.17 2.06
C VAL A 376 -7.09 -11.45 1.31
N GLY A 377 -5.88 -11.48 0.71
CA GLY A 377 -5.39 -12.59 -0.10
C GLY A 377 -5.51 -12.36 -1.62
N LEU A 378 -5.82 -11.12 -2.06
CA LEU A 378 -5.99 -10.79 -3.47
C LEU A 378 -4.68 -10.80 -4.26
N HIS A 379 -3.61 -10.25 -3.70
CA HIS A 379 -2.38 -9.94 -4.44
C HIS A 379 -1.31 -11.04 -4.36
N GLY A 380 -1.42 -11.94 -3.39
CA GLY A 380 -0.43 -13.00 -3.18
C GLY A 380 1.01 -12.47 -3.14
N ALA A 381 1.89 -13.09 -3.92
CA ALA A 381 3.31 -12.75 -3.91
C ALA A 381 3.71 -11.56 -4.79
N ASN A 382 2.82 -11.07 -5.66
CA ASN A 382 3.07 -9.91 -6.53
C ASN A 382 1.76 -9.34 -7.07
N ARG A 383 1.55 -8.05 -6.87
CA ARG A 383 0.34 -7.34 -7.30
C ARG A 383 0.37 -7.02 -8.78
N LEU A 384 -0.70 -7.37 -9.47
CA LEU A 384 -0.92 -6.94 -10.85
C LEU A 384 -1.21 -5.44 -10.90
N GLY A 385 -0.66 -4.74 -11.89
CA GLY A 385 -0.85 -3.30 -12.05
C GLY A 385 -2.32 -2.90 -12.10
N SER A 386 -2.69 -1.74 -11.57
CA SER A 386 -4.07 -1.21 -11.53
C SER A 386 -5.08 -1.99 -10.66
N ASN A 387 -4.72 -3.15 -10.08
CA ASN A 387 -5.60 -3.87 -9.15
C ASN A 387 -5.70 -3.19 -7.77
N SER A 388 -4.69 -2.39 -7.35
CA SER A 388 -4.70 -1.79 -6.00
C SER A 388 -5.77 -0.72 -5.81
N THR A 389 -5.98 0.15 -6.80
CA THR A 389 -7.04 1.17 -6.75
C THR A 389 -8.41 0.51 -6.80
N ALA A 390 -8.59 -0.49 -7.67
CA ALA A 390 -9.81 -1.29 -7.73
C ALA A 390 -10.09 -2.02 -6.40
N GLU A 391 -9.06 -2.60 -5.75
CA GLU A 391 -9.18 -3.22 -4.42
C GLU A 391 -9.69 -2.22 -3.38
N CYS A 392 -9.11 -1.01 -3.35
CA CYS A 392 -9.55 0.04 -2.43
C CYS A 392 -11.03 0.37 -2.59
N LEU A 393 -11.53 0.42 -3.81
CA LEU A 393 -12.95 0.69 -4.11
C LEU A 393 -13.84 -0.50 -3.71
N VAL A 394 -13.47 -1.71 -4.12
CA VAL A 394 -14.24 -2.93 -3.85
C VAL A 394 -14.35 -3.20 -2.36
N TRP A 395 -13.22 -3.28 -1.65
CA TRP A 395 -13.26 -3.55 -0.20
C TRP A 395 -13.66 -2.33 0.62
N GLY A 396 -13.44 -1.11 0.13
CA GLY A 396 -14.03 0.08 0.75
C GLY A 396 -15.56 0.01 0.78
N LYS A 397 -16.20 -0.41 -0.32
CA LYS A 397 -17.64 -0.66 -0.37
C LYS A 397 -18.07 -1.80 0.56
N ILE A 398 -17.42 -2.96 0.46
CA ILE A 398 -17.80 -4.16 1.23
C ILE A 398 -17.71 -3.88 2.73
N THR A 399 -16.60 -3.33 3.19
CA THR A 399 -16.38 -3.05 4.63
C THR A 399 -17.27 -1.93 5.13
N GLY A 400 -17.54 -0.91 4.31
CA GLY A 400 -18.49 0.16 4.64
C GLY A 400 -19.89 -0.36 4.86
N GLU A 401 -20.39 -1.23 3.97
CA GLU A 401 -21.68 -1.89 4.12
C GLU A 401 -21.73 -2.78 5.38
N LYS A 402 -20.70 -3.62 5.58
CA LYS A 402 -20.64 -4.55 6.72
C LYS A 402 -20.59 -3.80 8.05
N ALA A 403 -19.73 -2.79 8.17
CA ALA A 403 -19.62 -1.97 9.40
C ALA A 403 -20.93 -1.21 9.70
N ALA A 404 -21.57 -0.64 8.69
CA ALA A 404 -22.87 0.04 8.86
C ALA A 404 -23.96 -0.93 9.33
N ARG A 405 -24.10 -2.09 8.67
CA ARG A 405 -25.08 -3.11 9.07
C ARG A 405 -24.83 -3.64 10.49
N TYR A 406 -23.56 -3.82 10.87
CA TYR A 406 -23.17 -4.21 12.22
C TYR A 406 -23.60 -3.14 13.25
N ALA A 407 -23.33 -1.86 12.96
CA ALA A 407 -23.69 -0.75 13.85
C ALA A 407 -25.21 -0.56 13.99
N MET A 408 -25.99 -0.80 12.92
CA MET A 408 -27.47 -0.74 12.93
C MET A 408 -28.13 -1.91 13.65
N ASN A 409 -27.46 -3.06 13.79
CA ASN A 409 -28.05 -4.28 14.33
C ASN A 409 -28.11 -4.29 15.87
N GLY A 410 -28.66 -3.24 16.47
CA GLY A 410 -28.91 -3.13 17.91
C GLY A 410 -27.65 -3.03 18.79
N LYS A 411 -26.47 -2.87 18.19
CA LYS A 411 -25.21 -2.72 18.95
C LYS A 411 -25.22 -1.42 19.75
N LYS A 412 -24.89 -1.53 21.03
CA LYS A 412 -24.69 -0.37 21.91
C LYS A 412 -23.26 0.14 21.79
N LEU A 413 -23.06 1.42 22.01
CA LEU A 413 -21.72 1.96 22.19
C LEU A 413 -21.04 1.26 23.38
N PRO A 414 -19.80 0.78 23.20
CA PRO A 414 -19.09 0.08 24.27
C PRO A 414 -18.78 1.02 25.44
N ASP A 415 -18.64 0.48 26.64
CA ASP A 415 -18.16 1.25 27.79
C ASP A 415 -16.71 1.70 27.58
N ILE A 416 -16.36 2.82 28.23
CA ILE A 416 -15.01 3.40 28.12
C ILE A 416 -14.04 2.61 29.00
N PRO A 417 -12.99 2.03 28.45
CA PRO A 417 -11.87 1.52 29.24
C PRO A 417 -10.96 2.68 29.66
N THR A 418 -11.42 3.48 30.62
CA THR A 418 -10.82 4.75 31.04
C THR A 418 -9.33 4.61 31.39
N GLN A 419 -8.96 3.50 32.05
CA GLN A 419 -7.56 3.27 32.42
C GLN A 419 -6.67 3.09 31.19
N LYS A 420 -7.09 2.29 30.19
CA LYS A 420 -6.33 2.09 28.96
C LYS A 420 -6.12 3.40 28.19
N PHE A 421 -7.13 4.26 28.18
CA PHE A 421 -7.03 5.58 27.55
C PHE A 421 -6.01 6.49 28.26
N HIS A 422 -6.02 6.52 29.60
CA HIS A 422 -5.05 7.30 30.36
C HIS A 422 -3.63 6.73 30.28
N ASP A 423 -3.48 5.40 30.27
CA ASP A 423 -2.18 4.76 30.10
C ASP A 423 -1.60 5.08 28.72
N GLU A 424 -2.43 5.12 27.67
CA GLU A 424 -2.00 5.50 26.34
C GLU A 424 -1.63 6.99 26.24
N GLU A 425 -2.40 7.89 26.83
CA GLU A 425 -2.04 9.31 26.90
C GLU A 425 -0.70 9.50 27.60
N LYS A 426 -0.49 8.82 28.72
CA LYS A 426 0.79 8.83 29.44
C LYS A 426 1.92 8.24 28.60
N ARG A 427 1.67 7.12 27.92
CA ARG A 427 2.66 6.53 27.00
C ARG A 427 3.11 7.54 25.94
N VAL A 428 2.17 8.21 25.29
CA VAL A 428 2.46 9.15 24.20
C VAL A 428 3.23 10.38 24.69
N PHE A 429 2.78 11.03 25.76
CA PHE A 429 3.28 12.36 26.15
C PHE A 429 4.30 12.35 27.27
N GLU A 430 4.42 11.28 28.05
CA GLU A 430 5.33 11.22 29.20
C GLU A 430 6.43 10.17 29.03
N THR A 431 6.16 9.09 28.26
CA THR A 431 7.12 7.98 28.11
C THR A 431 7.81 8.01 26.75
N THR A 432 7.06 8.22 25.67
CA THR A 432 7.62 8.23 24.32
C THR A 432 8.53 9.44 24.11
N GLY A 433 9.74 9.17 23.63
CA GLY A 433 10.73 10.24 23.41
C GLY A 433 11.27 10.89 24.70
N ASN A 434 11.25 10.20 25.81
CA ASN A 434 11.79 10.68 27.09
C ASN A 434 13.09 9.92 27.50
N GLY A 435 13.95 9.64 26.51
CA GLY A 435 15.28 9.07 26.74
C GLY A 435 16.31 10.10 27.21
N ASP A 436 17.57 9.69 27.27
CA ASP A 436 18.69 10.54 27.71
C ASP A 436 19.17 11.55 26.65
N GLY A 437 18.69 11.43 25.41
CA GLY A 437 19.01 12.31 24.29
C GLY A 437 20.31 11.97 23.57
N SER A 438 20.91 10.81 23.84
CA SER A 438 22.11 10.37 23.15
C SER A 438 21.85 9.87 21.72
N GLU A 439 20.57 9.68 21.34
CA GLU A 439 20.17 9.17 20.01
C GLU A 439 19.18 10.11 19.29
N SER A 440 19.29 10.14 17.97
CA SER A 440 18.38 10.87 17.08
C SER A 440 17.41 9.93 16.37
N VAL A 441 16.11 10.20 16.47
CA VAL A 441 15.09 9.42 15.75
C VAL A 441 15.29 9.47 14.23
N PHE A 442 15.76 10.59 13.70
CA PHE A 442 15.99 10.74 12.26
C PHE A 442 17.20 9.91 11.79
N ALA A 443 18.26 9.83 12.62
CA ALA A 443 19.40 8.96 12.34
C ALA A 443 18.97 7.47 12.37
N ILE A 444 18.21 7.06 13.39
CA ILE A 444 17.67 5.70 13.52
C ILE A 444 16.79 5.36 12.30
N ARG A 445 15.88 6.26 11.89
CA ARG A 445 15.04 6.07 10.71
C ARG A 445 15.87 5.92 9.43
N THR A 446 16.89 6.75 9.24
CA THR A 446 17.77 6.66 8.07
C THR A 446 18.55 5.35 8.04
N GLU A 447 19.06 4.89 9.19
CA GLU A 447 19.73 3.59 9.29
C GLU A 447 18.77 2.43 9.00
N LEU A 448 17.54 2.47 9.52
CA LEU A 448 16.51 1.49 9.17
C LEU A 448 16.27 1.44 7.65
N GLN A 449 16.07 2.60 7.03
CA GLN A 449 15.81 2.73 5.60
C GLN A 449 16.96 2.16 4.77
N ARG A 450 18.22 2.50 5.10
CA ARG A 450 19.40 1.94 4.44
C ARG A 450 19.49 0.42 4.60
N THR A 451 19.22 -0.07 5.81
CA THR A 451 19.22 -1.51 6.10
C THR A 451 18.19 -2.24 5.23
N MET A 452 16.97 -1.70 5.12
CA MET A 452 15.92 -2.31 4.31
C MET A 452 16.24 -2.25 2.81
N ASP A 453 16.76 -1.12 2.30
CA ASP A 453 17.16 -0.98 0.90
C ASP A 453 18.25 -1.98 0.49
N HIS A 454 19.27 -2.17 1.34
CA HIS A 454 20.43 -3.01 1.01
C HIS A 454 20.19 -4.49 1.27
N ASN A 455 19.58 -4.84 2.41
CA ASN A 455 19.51 -6.22 2.88
C ASN A 455 18.17 -6.91 2.58
N VAL A 456 17.10 -6.14 2.24
CA VAL A 456 15.73 -6.64 2.05
C VAL A 456 15.11 -6.06 0.77
N GLY A 457 15.95 -5.76 -0.22
CA GLY A 457 15.57 -5.17 -1.50
C GLY A 457 14.94 -6.17 -2.48
N VAL A 458 15.16 -5.92 -3.78
CA VAL A 458 14.66 -6.77 -4.88
C VAL A 458 15.26 -8.18 -4.80
N PHE A 459 16.58 -8.27 -4.57
CA PHE A 459 17.27 -9.54 -4.29
C PHE A 459 17.59 -9.66 -2.81
N ARG A 460 17.47 -10.85 -2.27
CA ARG A 460 17.64 -11.15 -0.84
C ARG A 460 18.46 -12.41 -0.65
N THR A 461 19.21 -12.47 0.47
CA THR A 461 19.86 -13.72 0.94
C THR A 461 19.54 -13.94 2.42
N GLY A 462 19.63 -15.19 2.89
CA GLY A 462 19.47 -15.49 4.31
C GLY A 462 20.45 -14.73 5.21
N PRO A 463 21.76 -14.69 4.89
CA PRO A 463 22.73 -13.89 5.64
C PRO A 463 22.41 -12.40 5.72
N ASP A 464 22.06 -11.75 4.58
CA ASP A 464 21.75 -10.31 4.55
C ASP A 464 20.50 -10.01 5.38
N MET A 465 19.43 -10.80 5.24
CA MET A 465 18.23 -10.63 6.04
C MET A 465 18.48 -10.87 7.53
N LYS A 466 19.36 -11.79 7.90
CA LYS A 466 19.75 -11.99 9.31
C LYS A 466 20.50 -10.78 9.86
N GLN A 467 21.40 -10.19 9.07
CA GLN A 467 22.07 -8.94 9.42
C GLN A 467 21.06 -7.79 9.58
N ALA A 468 20.05 -7.70 8.69
CA ALA A 468 18.95 -6.73 8.83
C ALA A 468 18.18 -6.94 10.13
N LEU A 469 17.85 -8.18 10.50
CA LEU A 469 17.14 -8.49 11.75
C LEU A 469 17.93 -8.03 12.97
N ASP A 470 19.23 -8.32 13.01
CA ASP A 470 20.10 -7.90 14.11
C ASP A 470 20.16 -6.36 14.20
N LYS A 471 20.26 -5.67 13.07
CA LYS A 471 20.22 -4.19 13.02
C LYS A 471 18.86 -3.63 13.48
N ILE A 472 17.74 -4.20 13.07
CA ILE A 472 16.40 -3.79 13.51
C ILE A 472 16.26 -3.90 15.02
N LYS A 473 16.77 -4.97 15.64
CA LYS A 473 16.80 -5.14 17.10
C LYS A 473 17.67 -4.10 17.79
N GLU A 474 18.85 -3.80 17.24
CA GLU A 474 19.73 -2.73 17.71
C GLU A 474 18.98 -1.39 17.67
N LEU A 475 18.39 -1.02 16.53
CA LEU A 475 17.64 0.23 16.35
C LEU A 475 16.47 0.34 17.32
N ARG A 476 15.72 -0.75 17.56
CA ARG A 476 14.66 -0.79 18.59
C ARG A 476 15.20 -0.46 19.98
N ASN A 477 16.36 -0.97 20.34
CA ASN A 477 16.97 -0.66 21.64
C ASN A 477 17.41 0.81 21.71
N ARG A 478 17.99 1.35 20.64
CA ARG A 478 18.43 2.75 20.55
C ARG A 478 17.27 3.74 20.64
N MET A 479 16.06 3.37 20.18
CA MET A 479 14.85 4.19 20.33
C MET A 479 14.56 4.58 21.78
N ARG A 480 15.02 3.82 22.78
CA ARG A 480 14.86 4.13 24.21
C ARG A 480 15.67 5.34 24.66
N HIS A 481 16.70 5.70 23.91
CA HIS A 481 17.60 6.83 24.18
C HIS A 481 17.21 8.11 23.44
N VAL A 482 16.18 8.05 22.61
CA VAL A 482 15.68 9.22 21.89
C VAL A 482 14.97 10.18 22.85
N LYS A 483 15.31 11.47 22.77
CA LYS A 483 14.64 12.53 23.53
C LYS A 483 13.98 13.54 22.60
N VAL A 484 12.68 13.77 22.83
CA VAL A 484 11.94 14.86 22.21
C VAL A 484 12.05 16.09 23.13
N VAL A 485 12.71 17.13 22.65
CA VAL A 485 12.96 18.36 23.43
C VAL A 485 11.74 19.28 23.43
N ASP A 486 10.97 19.26 22.35
CA ASP A 486 9.73 20.04 22.22
C ASP A 486 8.62 19.43 23.08
N ASN A 487 8.17 20.18 24.09
CA ASN A 487 7.10 19.78 25.00
C ASN A 487 5.70 20.25 24.52
N SER A 488 5.60 20.90 23.37
CA SER A 488 4.31 21.28 22.78
C SER A 488 3.51 20.05 22.41
N ARG A 489 2.20 20.12 22.61
CA ARG A 489 1.26 19.13 22.06
C ARG A 489 0.66 19.57 20.72
N ILE A 490 0.97 20.79 20.24
CA ILE A 490 0.47 21.35 19.00
C ILE A 490 1.49 21.09 17.90
N TYR A 491 1.12 20.31 16.89
CA TYR A 491 1.96 19.95 15.74
C TYR A 491 3.39 19.49 16.11
N ASN A 492 3.55 18.74 17.19
CA ASN A 492 4.85 18.20 17.57
C ASN A 492 5.28 17.07 16.61
N THR A 493 5.88 17.48 15.48
CA THR A 493 6.32 16.56 14.44
C THR A 493 7.49 15.66 14.88
N ASN A 494 8.26 16.07 15.89
CA ASN A 494 9.33 15.24 16.46
C ASN A 494 8.75 14.05 17.24
N LEU A 495 7.71 14.28 18.04
CA LEU A 495 7.01 13.19 18.73
C LEU A 495 6.32 12.24 17.74
N ILE A 496 5.70 12.78 16.70
CA ILE A 496 5.14 11.96 15.60
C ILE A 496 6.25 11.10 14.98
N ALA A 497 7.43 11.67 14.69
CA ALA A 497 8.54 10.92 14.11
C ALA A 497 8.99 9.74 14.99
N VAL A 498 8.95 9.88 16.32
CA VAL A 498 9.27 8.78 17.26
C VAL A 498 8.21 7.68 17.17
N LEU A 499 6.92 8.04 17.19
CA LEU A 499 5.81 7.08 17.07
C LEU A 499 5.87 6.31 15.75
N GLU A 500 6.04 7.02 14.65
CA GLU A 500 6.16 6.44 13.30
C GLU A 500 7.37 5.52 13.16
N THR A 501 8.54 5.94 13.66
CA THR A 501 9.75 5.12 13.56
C THR A 501 9.62 3.83 14.36
N THR A 502 8.96 3.89 15.52
CA THR A 502 8.61 2.69 16.30
C THR A 502 7.70 1.75 15.49
N ASN A 503 6.68 2.30 14.82
CA ASN A 503 5.78 1.51 13.96
C ASN A 503 6.54 0.86 12.79
N LEU A 504 7.42 1.60 12.12
CA LEU A 504 8.24 1.09 11.01
C LEU A 504 9.19 -0.03 11.46
N ILE A 505 9.80 0.08 12.65
CA ILE A 505 10.68 -0.95 13.23
C ILE A 505 9.89 -2.25 13.46
N ASP A 506 8.70 -2.17 14.04
CA ASP A 506 7.85 -3.35 14.28
C ASP A 506 7.47 -4.05 12.98
N LEU A 507 7.10 -3.29 11.95
CA LEU A 507 6.71 -3.84 10.65
C LEU A 507 7.91 -4.38 9.86
N ALA A 508 9.05 -3.70 9.89
CA ALA A 508 10.28 -4.18 9.24
C ALA A 508 10.71 -5.54 9.79
N GLU A 509 10.58 -5.75 11.11
CA GLU A 509 10.87 -7.04 11.72
C GLU A 509 9.97 -8.16 11.18
N THR A 510 8.67 -7.90 10.98
CA THR A 510 7.76 -8.92 10.41
C THR A 510 8.12 -9.30 8.98
N ILE A 511 8.53 -8.31 8.16
CA ILE A 511 9.00 -8.55 6.78
C ILE A 511 10.25 -9.43 6.79
N VAL A 512 11.22 -9.09 7.63
CA VAL A 512 12.51 -9.79 7.67
C VAL A 512 12.36 -11.20 8.21
N VAL A 513 11.62 -11.39 9.30
CA VAL A 513 11.38 -12.72 9.90
C VAL A 513 10.61 -13.61 8.94
N GLY A 514 9.56 -13.11 8.28
CA GLY A 514 8.84 -13.82 7.22
C GLY A 514 9.74 -14.20 6.05
N GLY A 515 10.56 -13.24 5.58
CA GLY A 515 11.49 -13.46 4.47
C GLY A 515 12.60 -14.47 4.76
N ILE A 516 13.13 -14.50 5.99
CA ILE A 516 14.12 -15.52 6.43
C ILE A 516 13.46 -16.91 6.43
N ALA A 517 12.25 -17.01 6.95
CA ALA A 517 11.52 -18.26 7.05
C ALA A 517 11.18 -18.86 5.68
N ARG A 518 10.78 -18.03 4.71
CA ARG A 518 10.38 -18.46 3.35
C ARG A 518 11.60 -18.78 2.49
N THR A 519 11.93 -20.07 2.39
CA THR A 519 13.10 -20.59 1.66
C THR A 519 12.78 -20.93 0.21
N GLU A 520 12.22 -19.99 -0.53
CA GLU A 520 11.90 -20.05 -1.96
C GLU A 520 12.04 -18.69 -2.62
N SER A 521 11.91 -18.60 -3.93
CA SER A 521 11.65 -17.37 -4.68
C SER A 521 10.25 -17.41 -5.28
N ARG A 522 9.40 -16.40 -4.97
CA ARG A 522 8.03 -16.28 -5.46
C ARG A 522 7.65 -14.80 -5.61
N GLY A 523 7.20 -14.41 -6.80
CA GLY A 523 6.78 -13.04 -7.06
C GLY A 523 7.83 -12.00 -6.69
N ALA A 524 7.48 -11.09 -5.79
CA ALA A 524 8.38 -10.04 -5.30
C ALA A 524 9.42 -10.52 -4.28
N HIS A 525 9.26 -11.70 -3.70
CA HIS A 525 10.26 -12.30 -2.81
C HIS A 525 11.26 -13.11 -3.61
N SER A 526 12.45 -12.54 -3.90
CA SER A 526 13.50 -13.17 -4.70
C SER A 526 14.72 -13.49 -3.85
N ARG A 527 14.92 -14.78 -3.57
CA ARG A 527 16.02 -15.33 -2.79
C ARG A 527 17.10 -15.86 -3.73
N THR A 528 18.28 -15.23 -3.77
CA THR A 528 19.38 -15.72 -4.60
C THR A 528 19.99 -17.01 -4.07
N ASP A 529 19.85 -17.29 -2.78
CA ASP A 529 20.22 -18.56 -2.13
C ASP A 529 19.14 -19.67 -2.26
N PHE A 530 17.89 -19.31 -2.63
CA PHE A 530 16.77 -20.21 -2.96
C PHE A 530 16.04 -19.72 -4.21
N PRO A 531 16.64 -19.82 -5.41
CA PRO A 531 16.18 -19.12 -6.60
C PRO A 531 14.90 -19.69 -7.24
N THR A 532 14.47 -20.87 -6.81
CA THR A 532 13.31 -21.57 -7.38
C THR A 532 12.07 -21.45 -6.51
N ARG A 533 10.90 -21.45 -7.16
CA ARG A 533 9.61 -21.56 -6.48
C ARG A 533 9.38 -22.99 -5.99
N ASP A 534 8.90 -23.14 -4.76
CA ASP A 534 8.60 -24.43 -4.13
C ASP A 534 7.12 -24.51 -3.73
N ASP A 535 6.29 -25.02 -4.65
CA ASP A 535 4.85 -25.16 -4.40
C ASP A 535 4.54 -26.28 -3.38
N ALA A 536 5.43 -27.21 -3.16
CA ALA A 536 5.21 -28.32 -2.21
C ALA A 536 5.30 -27.84 -0.75
N SER A 537 6.27 -26.98 -0.46
CA SER A 537 6.52 -26.50 0.91
C SER A 537 5.92 -25.12 1.18
N TRP A 538 5.81 -24.23 0.14
CA TRP A 538 5.56 -22.81 0.32
C TRP A 538 4.32 -22.27 -0.36
N LEU A 539 3.44 -23.10 -0.94
CA LEU A 539 2.13 -22.64 -1.41
C LEU A 539 1.18 -22.42 -0.21
N LYS A 540 1.54 -21.46 0.63
CA LYS A 540 0.84 -21.08 1.86
C LYS A 540 1.13 -19.64 2.24
N HIS A 541 0.18 -19.01 2.90
CA HIS A 541 0.34 -17.69 3.51
C HIS A 541 1.16 -17.77 4.80
N THR A 542 1.94 -16.72 5.04
CA THR A 542 2.66 -16.52 6.31
C THR A 542 1.83 -15.62 7.23
N MET A 543 1.63 -16.03 8.46
CA MET A 543 0.91 -15.28 9.50
C MET A 543 1.89 -14.85 10.58
N ALA A 544 2.09 -13.55 10.78
CA ALA A 544 2.93 -13.00 11.83
C ALA A 544 2.08 -12.52 13.01
N HIS A 545 2.29 -13.11 14.18
CA HIS A 545 1.61 -12.76 15.44
C HIS A 545 2.53 -11.92 16.32
N TYR A 546 1.97 -10.86 16.92
CA TYR A 546 2.71 -10.00 17.84
C TYR A 546 3.18 -10.76 19.07
N ASN A 547 4.46 -10.59 19.39
CA ASN A 547 5.08 -11.16 20.58
C ASN A 547 5.82 -10.06 21.35
N PRO A 548 5.27 -9.56 22.46
CA PRO A 548 5.90 -8.48 23.22
C PRO A 548 7.24 -8.88 23.88
N ALA A 549 7.51 -10.18 23.98
CA ALA A 549 8.72 -10.71 24.62
C ALA A 549 9.88 -11.02 23.63
N GLY A 550 9.65 -10.89 22.31
CA GLY A 550 10.67 -11.25 21.32
C GLY A 550 10.19 -11.11 19.87
N GLU A 551 10.82 -11.90 19.00
CA GLU A 551 10.46 -11.89 17.57
C GLU A 551 9.00 -12.29 17.32
N PRO A 552 8.41 -11.87 16.19
CA PRO A 552 7.11 -12.34 15.72
C PRO A 552 7.01 -13.86 15.75
N ARG A 553 5.91 -14.39 16.25
CA ARG A 553 5.60 -15.81 16.10
C ARG A 553 4.97 -16.03 14.73
N LEU A 554 5.55 -16.90 13.93
CA LEU A 554 5.01 -17.24 12.62
C LEU A 554 4.06 -18.45 12.71
N ASP A 555 3.01 -18.39 11.89
CA ASP A 555 2.08 -19.46 11.60
C ASP A 555 1.78 -19.47 10.10
N TYR A 556 1.08 -20.49 9.59
CA TYR A 556 0.83 -20.63 8.15
C TYR A 556 -0.58 -21.09 7.88
N THR A 557 -1.20 -20.52 6.83
CA THR A 557 -2.51 -20.93 6.34
C THR A 557 -2.44 -21.32 4.86
N PRO A 558 -3.22 -22.33 4.41
CA PRO A 558 -3.21 -22.73 3.02
C PRO A 558 -3.80 -21.64 2.13
N VAL A 559 -3.32 -21.58 0.87
CA VAL A 559 -3.94 -20.78 -0.19
C VAL A 559 -5.24 -21.46 -0.66
N ASN A 560 -6.30 -20.67 -0.86
CA ASN A 560 -7.56 -21.19 -1.38
C ASN A 560 -7.52 -21.33 -2.90
N ILE A 561 -7.28 -22.55 -3.38
CA ILE A 561 -7.22 -22.90 -4.81
C ILE A 561 -8.55 -23.49 -5.24
N THR A 562 -9.32 -22.75 -6.03
CA THR A 562 -10.65 -23.19 -6.50
C THR A 562 -10.65 -23.64 -7.96
N MET A 563 -9.78 -23.12 -8.81
CA MET A 563 -9.82 -23.35 -10.25
C MET A 563 -8.46 -23.68 -10.86
N TRP A 564 -7.42 -22.89 -10.59
CA TRP A 564 -6.14 -23.03 -11.28
C TRP A 564 -5.03 -23.50 -10.34
N LYS A 565 -4.43 -24.63 -10.67
CA LYS A 565 -3.21 -25.10 -10.01
C LYS A 565 -2.00 -24.27 -10.49
N PRO A 566 -0.95 -24.13 -9.64
CA PRO A 566 0.27 -23.45 -10.04
C PRO A 566 0.90 -24.04 -11.30
N VAL A 567 1.29 -23.18 -12.22
CA VAL A 567 2.07 -23.48 -13.41
C VAL A 567 3.28 -22.57 -13.49
N GLU A 568 4.25 -22.90 -14.35
CA GLU A 568 5.41 -22.05 -14.58
C GLU A 568 4.98 -20.71 -15.23
N ARG A 569 5.53 -19.60 -14.70
CA ARG A 569 5.29 -18.26 -15.27
C ARG A 569 6.30 -18.01 -16.38
N LYS A 570 5.84 -17.87 -17.64
CA LYS A 570 6.64 -17.49 -18.82
C LYS A 570 6.08 -16.21 -19.42
N TYR A 571 6.96 -15.23 -19.71
CA TYR A 571 6.62 -13.92 -20.26
C TYR A 571 7.56 -13.52 -21.40
#